data_4e55e59d295aaab9b28dba41c85b485e
#
_entry.id   4e55e59d295aaab9b28dba41c85b485e
#
_cell.length_a   1.000
_cell.length_b   1.000
_cell.length_c   1.000
_cell.angle_alpha   90.00
_cell.angle_beta   90.00
_cell.angle_gamma   90.00
#
_symmetry.space_group_name_H-M   'P 1'
#
loop_
_entity.id
_entity.type
_entity.pdbx_description
1 polymer ?
#
loop_
_entity_poly.entity_id
_entity_poly.type
_entity_poly.pdbx_seq_one_letter_code
_entity_poly.pdbx_strand_id
1 'polypeptide(L)'
;MKKPARALFEGRWIFLILGIVWIVSFQLHLQSGMLLAAALIVFSLWFFRDPERVPPADPTLAVSPADGTVTLVDEVEEEQFFKRRMKRVSVFLSVFDVHVNRSPIAGEVLFTEGRGGLYLDARKPEASVLNESLYWVFGPKDAPEHAVGVKQITGAIARRIVPWAKVGEVLMRGERFGMIRFGSRTDLYLPLDSEVLVTVGQKVKGGETAIARMAS
;
A
#
# COMPACT_ATOMS: atom_id res chain seq x y z
N MET A 1 12.47 -7.28 -11.99
CA MET A 1 10.99 -7.16 -11.99
C MET A 1 10.41 -8.26 -11.11
N LYS A 2 9.81 -7.93 -9.97
CA LYS A 2 9.16 -8.89 -9.07
C LYS A 2 7.81 -9.29 -9.65
N LYS A 3 7.58 -10.60 -9.72
CA LYS A 3 6.52 -11.28 -10.48
C LYS A 3 5.10 -10.83 -10.07
N PRO A 4 4.19 -10.51 -11.01
CA PRO A 4 2.79 -10.12 -10.71
C PRO A 4 1.98 -11.21 -9.98
N ALA A 5 2.40 -12.47 -10.03
CA ALA A 5 1.75 -13.57 -9.32
C ALA A 5 1.88 -13.53 -7.79
N ARG A 6 2.67 -12.58 -7.21
CA ARG A 6 2.92 -12.57 -5.76
C ARG A 6 1.68 -12.17 -4.97
N ALA A 7 0.91 -11.21 -5.45
CA ALA A 7 -0.34 -10.81 -4.79
C ALA A 7 -1.37 -11.98 -4.76
N LEU A 8 -1.55 -12.69 -5.87
CA LEU A 8 -2.42 -13.87 -5.92
C LEU A 8 -1.94 -14.98 -4.98
N PHE A 9 -0.62 -15.19 -4.88
CA PHE A 9 -0.05 -16.16 -3.95
C PHE A 9 -0.37 -15.85 -2.49
N GLU A 10 -0.49 -14.56 -2.14
CA GLU A 10 -0.92 -14.16 -0.80
C GLU A 10 -2.38 -14.56 -0.48
N GLY A 11 -3.20 -14.74 -1.51
CA GLY A 11 -4.58 -15.24 -1.40
C GLY A 11 -4.71 -16.77 -1.38
N ARG A 12 -3.63 -17.55 -1.53
CA ARG A 12 -3.67 -19.02 -1.78
C ARG A 12 -4.54 -19.80 -0.81
N TRP A 13 -4.52 -19.47 0.48
CA TRP A 13 -5.33 -20.15 1.48
C TRP A 13 -6.82 -19.82 1.36
N ILE A 14 -7.16 -18.61 0.94
CA ILE A 14 -8.54 -18.20 0.67
C ILE A 14 -9.06 -19.00 -0.52
N PHE A 15 -8.29 -19.08 -1.61
CA PHE A 15 -8.66 -19.86 -2.79
C PHE A 15 -8.80 -21.34 -2.48
N LEU A 16 -7.89 -21.91 -1.66
CA LEU A 16 -7.97 -23.32 -1.25
C LEU A 16 -9.25 -23.59 -0.44
N ILE A 17 -9.54 -22.76 0.57
CA ILE A 17 -10.74 -22.91 1.42
C ILE A 17 -12.01 -22.78 0.57
N LEU A 18 -12.10 -21.74 -0.26
CA LEU A 18 -13.27 -21.52 -1.11
C LEU A 18 -13.45 -22.63 -2.15
N GLY A 19 -12.35 -23.20 -2.69
CA GLY A 19 -12.38 -24.35 -3.57
C GLY A 19 -12.94 -25.59 -2.87
N ILE A 20 -12.50 -25.86 -1.63
CA ILE A 20 -13.04 -26.97 -0.81
C ILE A 20 -14.55 -26.76 -0.55
N VAL A 21 -14.94 -25.55 -0.13
CA VAL A 21 -16.35 -25.21 0.12
C VAL A 21 -17.18 -25.44 -1.15
N TRP A 22 -16.66 -25.03 -2.30
CA TRP A 22 -17.35 -25.24 -3.59
C TRP A 22 -17.53 -26.73 -3.90
N ILE A 23 -16.48 -27.56 -3.75
CA ILE A 23 -16.50 -29.02 -3.97
C ILE A 23 -17.49 -29.70 -3.02
N VAL A 24 -17.45 -29.37 -1.71
CA VAL A 24 -18.36 -29.95 -0.72
C VAL A 24 -19.82 -29.55 -1.03
N SER A 25 -20.06 -28.29 -1.40
CA SER A 25 -21.41 -27.84 -1.81
C SER A 25 -21.91 -28.57 -3.05
N PHE A 26 -21.01 -28.86 -3.99
CA PHE A 26 -21.33 -29.66 -5.18
C PHE A 26 -21.73 -31.10 -4.80
N GLN A 27 -20.96 -31.79 -3.94
CA GLN A 27 -21.24 -33.16 -3.48
C GLN A 27 -22.59 -33.25 -2.71
N LEU A 28 -22.90 -32.18 -1.95
CA LEU A 28 -24.14 -32.10 -1.16
C LEU A 28 -25.33 -31.50 -1.96
N HIS A 29 -25.14 -31.24 -3.25
CA HIS A 29 -26.15 -30.60 -4.13
C HIS A 29 -26.68 -29.24 -3.62
N LEU A 30 -25.84 -28.48 -2.87
CA LEU A 30 -26.19 -27.16 -2.30
C LEU A 30 -25.89 -26.05 -3.32
N GLN A 31 -26.84 -25.75 -4.19
CA GLN A 31 -26.68 -24.75 -5.27
C GLN A 31 -26.29 -23.36 -4.73
N SER A 32 -26.92 -22.89 -3.65
CA SER A 32 -26.62 -21.60 -3.03
C SER A 32 -25.17 -21.53 -2.50
N GLY A 33 -24.66 -22.63 -1.92
CA GLY A 33 -23.28 -22.73 -1.45
C GLY A 33 -22.27 -22.66 -2.60
N MET A 34 -22.55 -23.34 -3.70
CA MET A 34 -21.71 -23.28 -4.91
C MET A 34 -21.64 -21.88 -5.51
N LEU A 35 -22.80 -21.20 -5.63
CA LEU A 35 -22.88 -19.85 -6.18
C LEU A 35 -22.15 -18.84 -5.29
N LEU A 36 -22.32 -18.94 -3.96
CA LEU A 36 -21.63 -18.07 -3.01
C LEU A 36 -20.13 -18.29 -3.07
N ALA A 37 -19.66 -19.53 -3.04
CA ALA A 37 -18.24 -19.84 -3.13
C ALA A 37 -17.63 -19.34 -4.45
N ALA A 38 -18.31 -19.52 -5.58
CA ALA A 38 -17.90 -19.01 -6.87
C ALA A 38 -17.78 -17.47 -6.88
N ALA A 39 -18.80 -16.77 -6.36
CA ALA A 39 -18.78 -15.31 -6.24
C ALA A 39 -17.60 -14.81 -5.39
N LEU A 40 -17.31 -15.47 -4.25
CA LEU A 40 -16.19 -15.14 -3.39
C LEU A 40 -14.83 -15.44 -4.03
N ILE A 41 -14.73 -16.49 -4.86
CA ILE A 41 -13.51 -16.77 -5.65
C ILE A 41 -13.27 -15.65 -6.66
N VAL A 42 -14.29 -15.25 -7.42
CA VAL A 42 -14.20 -14.16 -8.40
C VAL A 42 -13.81 -12.85 -7.71
N PHE A 43 -14.46 -12.53 -6.58
CA PHE A 43 -14.09 -11.36 -5.78
C PHE A 43 -12.63 -11.43 -5.29
N SER A 44 -12.18 -12.60 -4.82
CA SER A 44 -10.80 -12.77 -4.35
C SER A 44 -9.78 -12.61 -5.48
N LEU A 45 -10.04 -13.16 -6.67
CA LEU A 45 -9.20 -12.95 -7.86
C LEU A 45 -9.10 -11.47 -8.20
N TRP A 46 -10.22 -10.75 -8.16
CA TRP A 46 -10.27 -9.32 -8.41
C TRP A 46 -9.56 -8.52 -7.31
N PHE A 47 -9.73 -8.87 -6.04
CA PHE A 47 -9.07 -8.23 -4.90
C PHE A 47 -7.55 -8.36 -4.94
N PHE A 48 -7.03 -9.56 -5.23
CA PHE A 48 -5.59 -9.82 -5.31
C PHE A 48 -4.99 -9.49 -6.68
N ARG A 49 -5.68 -8.70 -7.51
CA ARG A 49 -5.15 -8.23 -8.79
C ARG A 49 -3.94 -7.33 -8.58
N ASP A 50 -2.98 -7.42 -9.48
CA ASP A 50 -1.76 -6.61 -9.47
C ASP A 50 -1.44 -6.17 -10.91
N PRO A 51 -2.11 -5.13 -11.41
CA PRO A 51 -1.90 -4.63 -12.76
C PRO A 51 -0.49 -4.08 -12.93
N GLU A 52 0.07 -4.19 -14.11
CA GLU A 52 1.30 -3.48 -14.47
C GLU A 52 1.05 -1.98 -14.44
N ARG A 53 2.07 -1.22 -14.02
CA ARG A 53 2.03 0.23 -13.86
C ARG A 53 3.23 0.86 -14.52
N VAL A 54 3.01 1.96 -15.21
CA VAL A 54 4.07 2.74 -15.87
C VAL A 54 4.18 4.09 -15.15
N PRO A 55 5.25 4.34 -14.39
CA PRO A 55 5.48 5.64 -13.77
C PRO A 55 5.66 6.74 -14.82
N PRO A 56 5.36 8.01 -14.47
CA PRO A 56 5.69 9.16 -15.31
C PRO A 56 7.17 9.18 -15.71
N ALA A 57 7.51 9.72 -16.87
CA ALA A 57 8.89 9.76 -17.34
C ALA A 57 9.79 10.72 -16.54
N ASP A 58 9.21 11.81 -15.99
CA ASP A 58 9.94 12.82 -15.23
C ASP A 58 10.51 12.21 -13.92
N PRO A 59 11.85 12.15 -13.74
CA PRO A 59 12.48 11.53 -12.58
C PRO A 59 12.27 12.30 -11.26
N THR A 60 11.92 13.60 -11.34
CA THR A 60 11.69 14.44 -10.15
C THR A 60 10.35 14.16 -9.47
N LEU A 61 9.45 13.42 -10.14
CA LEU A 61 8.14 13.12 -9.60
C LEU A 61 8.16 11.91 -8.67
N ALA A 62 7.64 12.09 -7.45
CA ALA A 62 7.25 10.98 -6.60
C ALA A 62 5.84 10.51 -6.98
N VAL A 63 5.65 9.18 -7.07
CA VAL A 63 4.35 8.57 -7.40
C VAL A 63 3.61 8.12 -6.15
N SER A 64 2.30 8.01 -6.25
CA SER A 64 1.48 7.46 -5.16
C SER A 64 1.96 6.05 -4.77
N PRO A 65 2.17 5.77 -3.47
CA PRO A 65 2.54 4.44 -3.00
C PRO A 65 1.37 3.45 -3.02
N ALA A 66 0.14 3.92 -3.22
CA ALA A 66 -1.07 3.09 -3.18
C ALA A 66 -2.15 3.60 -4.14
N ASP A 67 -3.06 2.70 -4.54
CA ASP A 67 -4.34 3.06 -5.15
C ASP A 67 -5.29 3.54 -4.04
N GLY A 68 -6.13 4.54 -4.32
CA GLY A 68 -7.14 4.97 -3.36
C GLY A 68 -7.59 6.41 -3.51
N THR A 69 -8.06 6.98 -2.42
CA THR A 69 -8.48 8.38 -2.34
C THR A 69 -7.57 9.13 -1.37
N VAL A 70 -7.07 10.28 -1.76
CA VAL A 70 -6.33 11.19 -0.87
C VAL A 70 -7.29 11.69 0.21
N THR A 71 -6.98 11.42 1.48
CA THR A 71 -7.84 11.80 2.61
C THR A 71 -7.26 12.93 3.44
N LEU A 72 -5.96 13.17 3.35
CA LEU A 72 -5.27 14.19 4.13
C LEU A 72 -4.03 14.67 3.39
N VAL A 73 -3.78 15.97 3.46
CA VAL A 73 -2.53 16.62 3.07
C VAL A 73 -2.21 17.63 4.18
N ASP A 74 -1.15 17.40 4.93
CA ASP A 74 -0.75 18.23 6.07
C ASP A 74 0.78 18.21 6.27
N GLU A 75 1.24 18.91 7.30
CA GLU A 75 2.62 18.87 7.79
C GLU A 75 2.63 18.30 9.21
N VAL A 76 3.50 17.32 9.43
CA VAL A 76 3.62 16.64 10.73
C VAL A 76 5.07 16.48 11.15
N GLU A 77 5.30 16.36 12.44
CA GLU A 77 6.58 15.88 12.97
C GLU A 77 6.69 14.38 12.68
N GLU A 78 7.72 13.97 11.93
CA GLU A 78 8.01 12.57 11.67
C GLU A 78 9.04 12.09 12.69
N GLU A 79 8.65 11.18 13.60
CA GLU A 79 9.44 10.81 14.78
C GLU A 79 10.20 9.47 14.63
N GLN A 80 9.87 8.64 13.60
CA GLN A 80 10.43 7.28 13.52
C GLN A 80 11.83 7.25 12.90
N PHE A 81 12.04 8.00 11.82
CA PHE A 81 13.32 7.99 11.10
C PHE A 81 13.90 9.39 10.91
N PHE A 82 13.12 10.32 10.32
CA PHE A 82 13.63 11.65 9.93
C PHE A 82 13.78 12.59 11.13
N LYS A 83 12.95 12.44 12.17
CA LYS A 83 12.92 13.28 13.39
C LYS A 83 12.86 14.78 13.07
N ARG A 84 12.02 15.12 12.09
CA ARG A 84 11.80 16.49 11.60
C ARG A 84 10.41 16.63 11.01
N ARG A 85 10.01 17.88 10.80
CA ARG A 85 8.74 18.18 10.09
C ARG A 85 8.84 17.71 8.64
N MET A 86 7.76 17.09 8.17
CA MET A 86 7.60 16.57 6.81
C MET A 86 6.19 16.84 6.32
N LYS A 87 6.01 16.96 5.01
CA LYS A 87 4.68 16.93 4.39
C LYS A 87 4.17 15.50 4.40
N ARG A 88 2.91 15.33 4.78
CA ARG A 88 2.26 14.02 4.74
C ARG A 88 1.10 14.04 3.76
N VAL A 89 1.03 13.03 2.91
CA VAL A 89 -0.11 12.74 2.04
C VAL A 89 -0.65 11.37 2.40
N SER A 90 -1.91 11.31 2.86
CA SER A 90 -2.58 10.07 3.25
C SER A 90 -3.51 9.59 2.16
N VAL A 91 -3.38 8.31 1.77
CA VAL A 91 -4.21 7.64 0.79
C VAL A 91 -4.97 6.52 1.46
N PHE A 92 -6.31 6.58 1.43
CA PHE A 92 -7.20 5.53 1.92
C PHE A 92 -7.49 4.53 0.80
N LEU A 93 -7.24 3.25 1.06
CA LEU A 93 -7.53 2.14 0.16
C LEU A 93 -8.85 1.50 0.57
N SER A 94 -9.88 1.62 -0.25
CA SER A 94 -11.12 0.86 -0.08
C SER A 94 -10.90 -0.61 -0.48
N VAL A 95 -11.78 -1.51 -0.07
CA VAL A 95 -11.70 -2.94 -0.48
C VAL A 95 -11.74 -3.14 -2.01
N PHE A 96 -12.15 -2.11 -2.75
CA PHE A 96 -12.24 -2.12 -4.20
C PHE A 96 -10.98 -1.63 -4.91
N ASP A 97 -10.04 -1.03 -4.20
CA ASP A 97 -8.79 -0.53 -4.76
C ASP A 97 -7.74 -1.66 -4.90
N VAL A 98 -6.64 -1.43 -5.61
CA VAL A 98 -5.51 -2.36 -5.65
C VAL A 98 -4.71 -2.22 -4.36
N HIS A 99 -4.45 -3.35 -3.69
CA HIS A 99 -3.83 -3.35 -2.37
C HIS A 99 -2.30 -3.55 -2.39
N VAL A 100 -1.71 -3.64 -3.57
CA VAL A 100 -0.25 -3.69 -3.75
C VAL A 100 0.33 -2.29 -3.59
N ASN A 101 1.31 -2.15 -2.69
CA ASN A 101 2.01 -0.90 -2.48
C ASN A 101 3.30 -0.85 -3.31
N ARG A 102 3.62 0.37 -3.80
CA ARG A 102 4.70 0.62 -4.73
C ARG A 102 5.62 1.73 -4.26
N SER A 103 6.92 1.59 -4.54
CA SER A 103 7.92 2.59 -4.17
C SER A 103 7.60 3.94 -4.81
N PRO A 104 7.49 5.02 -4.03
CA PRO A 104 7.16 6.34 -4.56
C PRO A 104 8.29 6.96 -5.38
N ILE A 105 9.54 6.61 -5.09
CA ILE A 105 10.74 7.06 -5.80
C ILE A 105 11.65 5.87 -6.11
N ALA A 106 12.62 6.04 -7.00
CA ALA A 106 13.71 5.08 -7.14
C ALA A 106 14.71 5.27 -5.99
N GLY A 107 15.20 4.17 -5.43
CA GLY A 107 16.19 4.23 -4.35
C GLY A 107 16.31 2.92 -3.58
N GLU A 108 17.20 2.93 -2.61
CA GLU A 108 17.41 1.82 -1.66
C GLU A 108 16.32 1.88 -0.57
N VAL A 109 15.91 0.73 -0.07
CA VAL A 109 15.15 0.60 1.18
C VAL A 109 16.12 0.83 2.33
N LEU A 110 16.13 2.04 2.88
CA LEU A 110 17.08 2.46 3.92
C LEU A 110 16.68 1.95 5.30
N PHE A 111 15.38 1.84 5.55
CA PHE A 111 14.84 1.50 6.86
C PHE A 111 13.46 0.82 6.74
N THR A 112 13.17 -0.07 7.68
CA THR A 112 11.82 -0.58 7.91
C THR A 112 11.62 -0.91 9.37
N GLU A 113 10.47 -0.51 9.92
CA GLU A 113 10.10 -0.79 11.31
C GLU A 113 8.61 -1.10 11.42
N GLY A 114 8.29 -2.23 12.04
CA GLY A 114 6.93 -2.63 12.33
C GLY A 114 6.50 -2.23 13.73
N ARG A 115 5.27 -1.72 13.86
CA ARG A 115 4.63 -1.46 15.15
C ARG A 115 3.33 -2.25 15.24
N GLY A 116 3.20 -3.07 16.28
CA GLY A 116 1.91 -3.68 16.64
C GLY A 116 0.92 -2.62 17.13
N GLY A 117 -0.37 -2.89 17.02
CA GLY A 117 -1.37 -1.92 17.43
C GLY A 117 -2.80 -2.43 17.32
N LEU A 118 -3.75 -1.49 17.28
CA LEU A 118 -5.17 -1.74 17.12
C LEU A 118 -5.56 -1.89 15.64
N TYR A 119 -6.85 -2.09 15.40
CA TYR A 119 -7.46 -2.20 14.06
C TYR A 119 -8.67 -1.26 13.97
N LEU A 120 -8.44 0.05 14.22
CA LEU A 120 -9.46 1.08 14.06
C LEU A 120 -9.73 1.33 12.58
N ASP A 121 -10.88 1.96 12.26
CA ASP A 121 -11.15 2.44 10.90
C ASP A 121 -9.98 3.34 10.44
N ALA A 122 -9.35 2.96 9.33
CA ALA A 122 -8.15 3.64 8.81
C ALA A 122 -8.40 5.11 8.40
N ARG A 123 -9.66 5.53 8.26
CA ARG A 123 -10.06 6.92 7.98
C ARG A 123 -9.94 7.83 9.21
N LYS A 124 -9.93 7.26 10.41
CA LYS A 124 -9.79 8.03 11.64
C LYS A 124 -8.36 8.56 11.79
N PRO A 125 -8.17 9.80 12.25
CA PRO A 125 -6.83 10.36 12.49
C PRO A 125 -5.98 9.50 13.43
N GLU A 126 -6.60 8.96 14.48
CA GLU A 126 -5.93 8.16 15.51
C GLU A 126 -5.36 6.84 14.96
N ALA A 127 -5.91 6.33 13.85
CA ALA A 127 -5.42 5.09 13.22
C ALA A 127 -3.95 5.20 12.81
N SER A 128 -3.46 6.38 12.46
CA SER A 128 -2.06 6.62 12.12
C SER A 128 -1.10 6.33 13.28
N VAL A 129 -1.56 6.46 14.52
CA VAL A 129 -0.76 6.29 15.73
C VAL A 129 -1.04 4.94 16.39
N LEU A 130 -2.31 4.53 16.45
CA LEU A 130 -2.76 3.41 17.27
C LEU A 130 -2.83 2.08 16.53
N ASN A 131 -3.00 2.07 15.20
CA ASN A 131 -3.12 0.84 14.44
C ASN A 131 -1.76 0.16 14.19
N GLU A 132 -1.82 -1.16 14.00
CA GLU A 132 -0.69 -1.92 13.46
C GLU A 132 -0.21 -1.26 12.17
N SER A 133 1.10 -1.03 12.08
CA SER A 133 1.70 -0.32 10.96
C SER A 133 3.09 -0.85 10.63
N LEU A 134 3.51 -0.63 9.39
CA LEU A 134 4.86 -0.90 8.91
C LEU A 134 5.39 0.33 8.19
N TYR A 135 6.47 0.88 8.72
CA TYR A 135 7.14 2.06 8.19
C TYR A 135 8.30 1.66 7.27
N TRP A 136 8.46 2.41 6.21
CA TRP A 136 9.49 2.23 5.19
C TRP A 136 10.15 3.56 4.87
N VAL A 137 11.43 3.53 4.57
CA VAL A 137 12.16 4.68 4.03
C VAL A 137 12.83 4.27 2.72
N PHE A 138 12.58 5.05 1.68
CA PHE A 138 13.16 4.87 0.34
C PHE A 138 13.97 6.11 -0.02
N GLY A 139 15.16 5.92 -0.55
CA GLY A 139 15.96 7.05 -1.00
C GLY A 139 17.38 6.66 -1.41
N PRO A 140 18.17 7.66 -1.81
CA PRO A 140 19.59 7.45 -2.04
C PRO A 140 20.29 7.24 -0.69
N LYS A 141 21.18 6.24 -0.64
CA LYS A 141 21.94 5.91 0.58
C LYS A 141 22.84 7.04 1.04
N ASP A 142 23.44 7.73 0.07
CA ASP A 142 24.43 8.78 0.31
C ASP A 142 23.81 10.17 0.53
N ALA A 143 22.49 10.30 0.37
CA ALA A 143 21.74 11.55 0.54
C ALA A 143 20.37 11.27 1.20
N PRO A 144 20.32 10.80 2.47
CA PRO A 144 19.08 10.43 3.15
C PRO A 144 18.12 11.60 3.38
N GLU A 145 18.58 12.85 3.24
CA GLU A 145 17.75 14.06 3.27
C GLU A 145 16.73 14.13 2.13
N HIS A 146 17.01 13.49 0.99
CA HIS A 146 16.10 13.35 -0.16
C HIS A 146 15.22 12.09 -0.10
N ALA A 147 15.37 11.31 0.97
CA ALA A 147 14.54 10.12 1.16
C ALA A 147 13.10 10.47 1.50
N VAL A 148 12.20 9.53 1.23
CA VAL A 148 10.77 9.62 1.56
C VAL A 148 10.36 8.47 2.47
N GLY A 149 9.40 8.74 3.37
CA GLY A 149 8.82 7.73 4.24
C GLY A 149 7.50 7.22 3.69
N VAL A 150 7.22 5.94 3.87
CA VAL A 150 5.90 5.35 3.58
C VAL A 150 5.46 4.53 4.78
N LYS A 151 4.30 4.86 5.35
CA LYS A 151 3.70 4.11 6.45
C LYS A 151 2.48 3.36 5.95
N GLN A 152 2.56 2.03 5.97
CA GLN A 152 1.42 1.16 5.76
C GLN A 152 0.66 1.03 7.09
N ILE A 153 -0.65 1.24 7.09
CA ILE A 153 -1.50 1.28 8.28
C ILE A 153 -2.68 0.35 8.05
N THR A 154 -2.89 -0.59 8.95
CA THR A 154 -4.06 -1.48 8.92
C THR A 154 -5.35 -0.71 9.18
N GLY A 155 -6.48 -1.31 8.83
CA GLY A 155 -7.82 -0.79 9.14
C GLY A 155 -8.67 -1.81 9.87
N ALA A 156 -9.95 -1.53 10.08
CA ALA A 156 -10.87 -2.38 10.83
C ALA A 156 -11.01 -3.81 10.27
N ILE A 157 -10.89 -3.97 8.95
CA ILE A 157 -10.96 -5.26 8.26
C ILE A 157 -9.54 -5.77 7.94
N ALA A 158 -8.61 -4.85 7.66
CA ALA A 158 -7.21 -5.15 7.36
C ALA A 158 -6.49 -5.62 8.63
N ARG A 159 -6.03 -6.88 8.62
CA ARG A 159 -5.31 -7.47 9.77
C ARG A 159 -3.93 -7.99 9.39
N ARG A 160 -3.39 -7.61 8.24
CA ARG A 160 -2.07 -8.07 7.84
C ARG A 160 -1.41 -7.16 6.80
N ILE A 161 -0.23 -6.70 7.16
CA ILE A 161 0.73 -6.09 6.25
C ILE A 161 1.71 -7.18 5.79
N VAL A 162 1.94 -7.25 4.49
CA VAL A 162 2.83 -8.24 3.89
C VAL A 162 4.01 -7.54 3.23
N PRO A 163 5.18 -7.52 3.88
CA PRO A 163 6.39 -6.95 3.30
C PRO A 163 6.94 -7.88 2.20
N TRP A 164 7.37 -7.30 1.09
CA TRP A 164 8.04 -8.04 0.01
C TRP A 164 9.48 -7.59 -0.20
N ALA A 165 9.74 -6.31 0.00
CA ALA A 165 11.09 -5.76 -0.04
C ALA A 165 11.82 -5.99 1.29
N LYS A 166 13.13 -5.75 1.27
CA LYS A 166 14.02 -5.82 2.45
C LYS A 166 14.91 -4.60 2.48
N VAL A 167 15.39 -4.23 3.67
CA VAL A 167 16.41 -3.20 3.85
C VAL A 167 17.64 -3.58 3.02
N GLY A 168 18.23 -2.59 2.36
CA GLY A 168 19.36 -2.74 1.43
C GLY A 168 18.94 -3.10 -0.01
N GLU A 169 17.66 -3.35 -0.27
CA GLU A 169 17.18 -3.64 -1.61
C GLU A 169 16.92 -2.35 -2.40
N VAL A 170 17.46 -2.27 -3.63
CA VAL A 170 17.24 -1.13 -4.53
C VAL A 170 15.95 -1.39 -5.33
N LEU A 171 15.03 -0.43 -5.31
CA LEU A 171 13.78 -0.47 -6.03
C LEU A 171 13.71 0.65 -7.06
N MET A 172 13.13 0.34 -8.20
CA MET A 172 12.73 1.36 -9.17
C MET A 172 11.45 2.07 -8.68
N ARG A 173 11.25 3.33 -9.11
CA ARG A 173 9.99 4.04 -8.89
C ARG A 173 8.81 3.24 -9.47
N GLY A 174 7.73 3.10 -8.69
CA GLY A 174 6.57 2.28 -9.04
C GLY A 174 6.77 0.78 -8.83
N GLU A 175 7.95 0.32 -8.41
CA GLU A 175 8.19 -1.09 -8.11
C GLU A 175 7.49 -1.52 -6.82
N ARG A 176 7.02 -2.76 -6.79
CA ARG A 176 6.24 -3.37 -5.70
C ARG A 176 7.12 -3.61 -4.47
N PHE A 177 6.71 -3.12 -3.29
CA PHE A 177 7.44 -3.39 -2.05
C PHE A 177 6.64 -4.16 -1.00
N GLY A 178 5.33 -4.24 -1.14
CA GLY A 178 4.48 -4.92 -0.17
C GLY A 178 3.01 -4.85 -0.52
N MET A 179 2.17 -5.31 0.40
CA MET A 179 0.73 -5.34 0.28
C MET A 179 0.08 -5.18 1.65
N ILE A 180 -1.09 -4.52 1.72
CA ILE A 180 -1.96 -4.50 2.90
C ILE A 180 -3.25 -5.23 2.54
N ARG A 181 -3.73 -6.18 3.36
CA ARG A 181 -4.95 -6.93 3.07
C ARG A 181 -6.16 -6.25 3.71
N PHE A 182 -7.15 -5.89 2.88
CA PHE A 182 -8.49 -5.37 3.21
C PHE A 182 -8.53 -4.02 3.93
N GLY A 183 -9.00 -2.97 3.22
CA GLY A 183 -9.34 -1.64 3.74
C GLY A 183 -8.28 -1.03 4.66
N SER A 184 -7.46 -0.13 4.14
CA SER A 184 -6.24 0.33 4.80
C SER A 184 -5.93 1.78 4.44
N ARG A 185 -4.86 2.31 5.00
CA ARG A 185 -4.33 3.62 4.68
C ARG A 185 -2.83 3.52 4.45
N THR A 186 -2.33 4.35 3.53
CA THR A 186 -0.90 4.53 3.31
C THR A 186 -0.58 6.01 3.43
N ASP A 187 0.33 6.36 4.34
CA ASP A 187 0.83 7.73 4.50
C ASP A 187 2.19 7.84 3.82
N LEU A 188 2.33 8.82 2.94
CA LEU A 188 3.59 9.22 2.30
C LEU A 188 4.13 10.46 3.00
N TYR A 189 5.37 10.39 3.46
CA TYR A 189 6.11 11.49 4.09
C TYR A 189 7.15 12.02 3.11
N LEU A 190 7.11 13.31 2.85
CA LEU A 190 7.91 14.03 1.87
C LEU A 190 8.71 15.14 2.55
N PRO A 191 9.93 15.49 2.09
CA PRO A 191 10.62 16.70 2.50
C PRO A 191 9.73 17.94 2.36
N LEU A 192 9.92 18.97 3.23
CA LEU A 192 9.09 20.17 3.25
C LEU A 192 9.17 21.00 1.97
N ASP A 193 10.29 20.94 1.27
CA ASP A 193 10.53 21.64 0.00
C ASP A 193 9.89 20.95 -1.22
N SER A 194 9.32 19.74 -1.06
CA SER A 194 8.57 19.06 -2.12
C SER A 194 7.27 19.79 -2.43
N GLU A 195 6.90 19.87 -3.70
CA GLU A 195 5.60 20.40 -4.15
C GLU A 195 4.57 19.27 -4.21
N VAL A 196 3.52 19.32 -3.39
CA VAL A 196 2.41 18.34 -3.46
C VAL A 196 1.50 18.68 -4.64
N LEU A 197 1.24 17.69 -5.51
CA LEU A 197 0.50 17.84 -6.77
C LEU A 197 -0.94 17.32 -6.70
N VAL A 198 -1.37 16.82 -5.56
CA VAL A 198 -2.70 16.22 -5.37
C VAL A 198 -3.48 16.97 -4.28
N THR A 199 -4.80 16.82 -4.32
CA THR A 199 -5.72 17.44 -3.36
C THR A 199 -6.55 16.37 -2.64
N VAL A 200 -7.07 16.72 -1.45
CA VAL A 200 -7.99 15.86 -0.69
C VAL A 200 -9.23 15.56 -1.54
N GLY A 201 -9.65 14.29 -1.55
CA GLY A 201 -10.75 13.77 -2.37
C GLY A 201 -10.31 13.22 -3.74
N GLN A 202 -9.10 13.52 -4.20
CA GLN A 202 -8.61 13.03 -5.48
C GLN A 202 -8.36 11.51 -5.46
N LYS A 203 -8.77 10.81 -6.52
CA LYS A 203 -8.42 9.41 -6.76
C LYS A 203 -7.00 9.32 -7.33
N VAL A 204 -6.21 8.41 -6.77
CA VAL A 204 -4.82 8.16 -7.20
C VAL A 204 -4.59 6.68 -7.47
N LYS A 205 -3.61 6.40 -8.33
CA LYS A 205 -3.16 5.04 -8.68
C LYS A 205 -1.72 4.86 -8.27
N GLY A 206 -1.46 3.85 -7.47
CA GLY A 206 -0.13 3.47 -7.01
C GLY A 206 0.83 3.19 -8.17
N GLY A 207 2.00 3.83 -8.14
CA GLY A 207 3.02 3.68 -9.18
C GLY A 207 2.79 4.48 -10.46
N GLU A 208 1.62 5.16 -10.63
CA GLU A 208 1.30 5.95 -11.83
C GLU A 208 1.04 7.43 -11.53
N THR A 209 0.18 7.73 -10.54
CA THR A 209 -0.20 9.11 -10.26
C THR A 209 0.97 9.86 -9.62
N ALA A 210 1.45 10.94 -10.24
CA ALA A 210 2.37 11.87 -9.61
C ALA A 210 1.71 12.51 -8.39
N ILE A 211 2.30 12.30 -7.21
CA ILE A 211 1.74 12.79 -5.94
C ILE A 211 2.49 14.02 -5.43
N ALA A 212 3.77 14.12 -5.78
CA ALA A 212 4.58 15.28 -5.48
C ALA A 212 5.72 15.44 -6.50
N ARG A 213 6.27 16.67 -6.58
CA ARG A 213 7.56 16.96 -7.20
C ARG A 213 8.59 17.15 -6.09
N MET A 214 9.67 16.39 -6.16
CA MET A 214 10.80 16.49 -5.25
C MET A 214 11.64 17.71 -5.63
N ALA A 215 12.18 18.42 -4.64
CA ALA A 215 13.21 19.43 -4.90
C ALA A 215 14.48 18.76 -5.47
N SER A 216 15.14 19.49 -6.37
CA SER A 216 16.36 19.04 -7.05
C SER A 216 17.56 19.15 -6.12
#